data_e5145abae354d741887eeedfbe3e4ca5
#
_entry.id   e5145abae354d741887eeedfbe3e4ca5
#
_cell.length_a   1.000
_cell.length_b   1.000
_cell.length_c   1.000
_cell.angle_alpha   90.00
_cell.angle_beta   90.00
_cell.angle_gamma   90.00
#
_symmetry.space_group_name_H-M   'P 1'
#
loop_
_entity.id
_entity.type
_entity.pdbx_description
1 polymer ?
#
loop_
_entity_poly.entity_id
_entity_poly.type
_entity_poly.pdbx_seq_one_letter_code
_entity_poly.pdbx_strand_id
1 'polypeptide(L)'
;MRKFTVTATDGTSVELSPSTVVDLFHNLYYDSRVWENTFWFGNQILKCPLDMWIYQELFFQIKPDVVIECGSFRGGSALFYANLFDLMGKGHVVSIDVSSYPSLPQHPRITYITGSSTDPKVSEAILHAIGPDKSVAVVLDSDHSRDHVLAEMRMYAPFVSPGSYMIVEDSNINGHPARPDFGPGPMEAIELFMLENDQFEIDRTREKFLMTQNPSGYLKRKN
;
A
#
# COMPACT_ATOMS: atom_id res chain seq x y z
N MET A 1 5.66 -29.00 4.74
CA MET A 1 6.49 -27.88 5.21
C MET A 1 7.18 -28.27 6.52
N ARG A 2 8.39 -27.74 6.76
CA ARG A 2 9.14 -27.99 8.01
C ARG A 2 8.38 -27.36 9.18
N LYS A 3 8.17 -28.11 10.27
CA LYS A 3 7.66 -27.56 11.54
C LYS A 3 8.80 -26.96 12.35
N PHE A 4 8.49 -25.99 13.17
CA PHE A 4 9.43 -25.36 14.08
C PHE A 4 9.11 -25.82 15.51
N THR A 5 10.12 -26.28 16.24
CA THR A 5 9.97 -26.64 17.65
C THR A 5 10.60 -25.54 18.49
N VAL A 6 9.82 -24.95 19.39
CA VAL A 6 10.28 -23.98 20.38
C VAL A 6 10.26 -24.69 21.74
N THR A 7 11.41 -24.69 22.42
CA THR A 7 11.54 -25.28 23.77
C THR A 7 11.72 -24.14 24.78
N ALA A 8 10.83 -24.08 25.76
CA ALA A 8 10.93 -23.11 26.86
C ALA A 8 12.02 -23.54 27.87
N THR A 9 12.40 -22.63 28.77
CA THR A 9 13.44 -22.86 29.79
C THR A 9 13.09 -23.94 30.81
N ASP A 10 11.79 -24.27 30.95
CA ASP A 10 11.29 -25.35 31.80
C ASP A 10 11.29 -26.71 31.10
N GLY A 11 11.76 -26.78 29.85
CA GLY A 11 11.82 -27.99 29.02
C GLY A 11 10.53 -28.32 28.26
N THR A 12 9.48 -27.54 28.40
CA THR A 12 8.27 -27.72 27.59
C THR A 12 8.54 -27.35 26.12
N SER A 13 8.00 -28.12 25.18
CA SER A 13 8.19 -27.89 23.76
C SER A 13 6.86 -27.76 23.03
N VAL A 14 6.77 -26.79 22.12
CA VAL A 14 5.60 -26.54 21.27
C VAL A 14 6.03 -26.60 19.81
N GLU A 15 5.28 -27.32 18.99
CA GLU A 15 5.44 -27.27 17.53
C GLU A 15 4.62 -26.12 16.93
N LEU A 16 5.29 -25.28 16.14
CA LEU A 16 4.69 -24.15 15.43
C LEU A 16 4.63 -24.46 13.92
N SER A 17 3.53 -24.10 13.29
CA SER A 17 3.45 -24.07 11.83
C SER A 17 4.27 -22.91 11.26
N PRO A 18 4.71 -22.95 9.99
CA PRO A 18 5.36 -21.81 9.34
C PRO A 18 4.50 -20.54 9.36
N SER A 19 3.18 -20.68 9.14
CA SER A 19 2.26 -19.52 9.22
C SER A 19 2.26 -18.90 10.61
N THR A 20 2.17 -19.70 11.68
CA THR A 20 2.24 -19.22 13.06
C THR A 20 3.53 -18.44 13.34
N VAL A 21 4.68 -18.91 12.82
CA VAL A 21 5.96 -18.22 12.99
C VAL A 21 5.95 -16.86 12.26
N VAL A 22 5.37 -16.81 11.06
CA VAL A 22 5.22 -15.57 10.30
C VAL A 22 4.31 -14.60 11.03
N ASP A 23 3.16 -15.05 11.53
CA ASP A 23 2.20 -14.21 12.26
C ASP A 23 2.81 -13.66 13.56
N LEU A 24 3.57 -14.49 14.30
CA LEU A 24 4.28 -14.04 15.50
C LEU A 24 5.33 -12.98 15.17
N PHE A 25 6.11 -13.17 14.09
CA PHE A 25 7.09 -12.18 13.66
C PHE A 25 6.41 -10.91 13.18
N HIS A 26 5.31 -11.02 12.43
CA HIS A 26 4.55 -9.88 11.95
C HIS A 26 4.01 -9.03 13.11
N ASN A 27 3.39 -9.66 14.11
CA ASN A 27 2.93 -8.94 15.32
C ASN A 27 4.10 -8.28 16.06
N LEU A 28 5.21 -9.01 16.27
CA LEU A 28 6.41 -8.45 16.89
C LEU A 28 6.94 -7.24 16.10
N TYR A 29 7.03 -7.34 14.77
CA TYR A 29 7.49 -6.25 13.92
C TYR A 29 6.55 -5.04 14.01
N TYR A 30 5.25 -5.27 13.93
CA TYR A 30 4.24 -4.21 13.99
C TYR A 30 4.24 -3.51 15.36
N ASP A 31 4.19 -4.28 16.47
CA ASP A 31 4.14 -3.76 17.83
C ASP A 31 5.44 -3.07 18.26
N SER A 32 6.57 -3.47 17.69
CA SER A 32 7.86 -2.80 17.93
C SER A 32 7.91 -1.36 17.39
N ARG A 33 7.01 -1.00 16.48
CA ARG A 33 6.92 0.29 15.79
C ARG A 33 8.21 0.69 15.06
N VAL A 34 9.07 -0.29 14.74
CA VAL A 34 10.32 -0.02 14.00
C VAL A 34 10.05 0.57 12.60
N TRP A 35 8.92 0.24 12.02
CA TRP A 35 8.45 0.78 10.73
C TRP A 35 8.19 2.30 10.76
N GLU A 36 7.96 2.90 11.94
CA GLU A 36 7.85 4.36 12.09
C GLU A 36 9.21 5.07 11.94
N ASN A 37 10.31 4.32 12.04
CA ASN A 37 11.67 4.83 11.93
C ASN A 37 12.33 4.42 10.60
N THR A 38 11.53 4.25 9.56
CA THR A 38 12.02 4.01 8.20
C THR A 38 12.14 5.33 7.44
N PHE A 39 13.23 5.49 6.69
CA PHE A 39 13.54 6.73 5.98
C PHE A 39 14.02 6.44 4.56
N TRP A 40 13.57 7.25 3.60
CA TRP A 40 14.08 7.27 2.25
C TRP A 40 14.80 8.60 1.99
N PHE A 41 16.14 8.55 1.82
CA PHE A 41 16.99 9.74 1.69
C PHE A 41 16.67 10.83 2.72
N GLY A 42 16.52 10.45 4.00
CA GLY A 42 16.23 11.35 5.10
C GLY A 42 14.76 11.77 5.26
N ASN A 43 13.87 11.37 4.36
CA ASN A 43 12.43 11.59 4.48
C ASN A 43 11.77 10.37 5.13
N GLN A 44 11.00 10.58 6.20
CA GLN A 44 10.28 9.51 6.88
C GLN A 44 9.24 8.90 5.92
N ILE A 45 9.20 7.56 5.82
CA ILE A 45 8.38 6.86 4.84
C ILE A 45 7.28 5.99 5.42
N LEU A 46 7.42 5.51 6.68
CA LEU A 46 6.45 4.66 7.40
C LEU A 46 6.05 3.38 6.65
N LYS A 47 6.94 2.80 5.87
CA LYS A 47 6.66 1.61 5.06
C LYS A 47 7.42 0.37 5.55
N CYS A 48 6.83 -0.79 5.34
CA CYS A 48 7.54 -2.05 5.47
C CYS A 48 8.57 -2.21 4.33
N PRO A 49 9.87 -2.42 4.62
CA PRO A 49 10.89 -2.56 3.57
C PRO A 49 10.61 -3.72 2.60
N LEU A 50 9.94 -4.78 3.02
CA LEU A 50 9.58 -5.89 2.16
C LEU A 50 8.55 -5.46 1.10
N ASP A 51 7.58 -4.63 1.49
CA ASP A 51 6.59 -4.08 0.56
C ASP A 51 7.21 -3.06 -0.39
N MET A 52 8.16 -2.24 0.08
CA MET A 52 8.91 -1.34 -0.81
C MET A 52 9.64 -2.10 -1.92
N TRP A 53 10.19 -3.29 -1.62
CA TRP A 53 10.80 -4.12 -2.64
C TRP A 53 9.77 -4.60 -3.67
N ILE A 54 8.58 -4.99 -3.23
CA ILE A 54 7.47 -5.37 -4.12
C ILE A 54 7.05 -4.20 -5.01
N TYR A 55 6.97 -2.96 -4.46
CA TYR A 55 6.62 -1.78 -5.25
C TYR A 55 7.60 -1.55 -6.40
N GLN A 56 8.92 -1.63 -6.16
CA GLN A 56 9.89 -1.44 -7.24
C GLN A 56 9.77 -2.51 -8.34
N GLU A 57 9.60 -3.79 -7.97
CA GLU A 57 9.40 -4.87 -8.94
C GLU A 57 8.12 -4.67 -9.75
N LEU A 58 7.05 -4.29 -9.07
CA LEU A 58 5.74 -4.07 -9.67
C LEU A 58 5.78 -2.90 -10.64
N PHE A 59 6.30 -1.74 -10.23
CA PHE A 59 6.41 -0.57 -11.10
C PHE A 59 7.35 -0.81 -12.28
N PHE A 60 8.45 -1.55 -12.10
CA PHE A 60 9.30 -1.95 -13.22
C PHE A 60 8.57 -2.85 -14.21
N GLN A 61 7.70 -3.75 -13.72
CA GLN A 61 6.92 -4.65 -14.57
C GLN A 61 5.83 -3.93 -15.36
N ILE A 62 5.02 -3.08 -14.70
CA ILE A 62 3.87 -2.41 -15.34
C ILE A 62 4.23 -1.09 -16.01
N LYS A 63 5.34 -0.45 -15.62
CA LYS A 63 5.85 0.83 -16.15
C LYS A 63 4.76 1.90 -16.23
N PRO A 64 4.08 2.25 -15.14
CA PRO A 64 2.99 3.19 -15.18
C PRO A 64 3.48 4.58 -15.60
N ASP A 65 2.62 5.33 -16.30
CA ASP A 65 2.89 6.74 -16.58
C ASP A 65 2.61 7.59 -15.35
N VAL A 66 1.64 7.18 -14.53
CA VAL A 66 1.26 7.86 -13.29
C VAL A 66 0.98 6.85 -12.19
N VAL A 67 1.46 7.17 -10.99
CA VAL A 67 0.99 6.58 -9.72
C VAL A 67 0.18 7.64 -8.99
N ILE A 68 -1.06 7.30 -8.65
CA ILE A 68 -1.89 8.07 -7.71
C ILE A 68 -1.65 7.49 -6.33
N GLU A 69 -1.30 8.33 -5.37
CA GLU A 69 -1.13 7.96 -3.96
C GLU A 69 -2.13 8.75 -3.11
N CYS A 70 -2.97 8.05 -2.35
CA CYS A 70 -3.81 8.62 -1.32
C CYS A 70 -3.10 8.46 0.02
N GLY A 71 -2.76 9.57 0.69
CA GLY A 71 -1.96 9.59 1.91
C GLY A 71 -0.51 9.99 1.65
N SER A 72 -0.24 11.29 1.46
CA SER A 72 1.13 11.80 1.27
C SER A 72 1.94 11.80 2.55
N PHE A 73 1.29 12.07 3.70
CA PHE A 73 1.97 12.32 4.97
C PHE A 73 3.17 13.26 4.76
N ARG A 74 4.40 12.82 5.04
CA ARG A 74 5.64 13.61 4.86
C ARG A 74 6.29 13.43 3.48
N GLY A 75 5.63 12.77 2.56
CA GLY A 75 6.07 12.60 1.16
C GLY A 75 7.21 11.60 0.96
N GLY A 76 7.53 10.78 1.96
CA GLY A 76 8.62 9.80 1.83
C GLY A 76 8.34 8.74 0.78
N SER A 77 7.13 8.21 0.72
CA SER A 77 6.67 7.25 -0.29
C SER A 77 6.60 7.87 -1.69
N ALA A 78 6.03 9.08 -1.80
CA ALA A 78 6.03 9.82 -3.06
C ALA A 78 7.44 10.03 -3.62
N LEU A 79 8.41 10.39 -2.75
CA LEU A 79 9.81 10.52 -3.14
C LEU A 79 10.42 9.18 -3.57
N PHE A 80 10.11 8.10 -2.85
CA PHE A 80 10.56 6.76 -3.23
C PHE A 80 10.08 6.38 -4.64
N TYR A 81 8.80 6.55 -4.93
CA TYR A 81 8.23 6.27 -6.25
C TYR A 81 8.85 7.16 -7.33
N ALA A 82 9.00 8.45 -7.05
CA ALA A 82 9.63 9.40 -7.99
C ALA A 82 11.07 9.02 -8.33
N ASN A 83 11.86 8.56 -7.36
CA ASN A 83 13.22 8.10 -7.61
C ASN A 83 13.25 6.79 -8.42
N LEU A 84 12.30 5.88 -8.23
CA LEU A 84 12.17 4.72 -9.13
C LEU A 84 11.87 5.17 -10.56
N PHE A 85 11.02 6.19 -10.74
CA PHE A 85 10.71 6.75 -12.05
C PHE A 85 11.88 7.48 -12.69
N ASP A 86 12.78 8.08 -11.90
CA ASP A 86 14.06 8.60 -12.44
C ASP A 86 14.92 7.47 -13.02
N LEU A 87 15.08 6.37 -12.28
CA LEU A 87 15.81 5.20 -12.74
C LEU A 87 15.19 4.56 -14.00
N MET A 88 13.86 4.60 -14.12
CA MET A 88 13.12 4.08 -15.27
C MET A 88 13.03 5.07 -16.45
N GLY A 89 13.40 6.33 -16.25
CA GLY A 89 13.33 7.38 -17.26
C GLY A 89 11.91 7.87 -17.59
N LYS A 90 10.87 7.39 -16.88
CA LYS A 90 9.46 7.77 -17.07
C LYS A 90 8.66 7.59 -15.79
N GLY A 91 7.50 8.20 -15.74
CA GLY A 91 6.55 8.11 -14.63
C GLY A 91 6.42 9.42 -13.86
N HIS A 92 5.29 9.60 -13.20
CA HIS A 92 4.93 10.74 -12.37
C HIS A 92 4.10 10.28 -11.17
N VAL A 93 4.20 10.97 -10.05
CA VAL A 93 3.43 10.71 -8.83
C VAL A 93 2.45 11.86 -8.62
N VAL A 94 1.18 11.54 -8.43
CA VAL A 94 0.16 12.46 -7.95
C VAL A 94 -0.20 12.02 -6.53
N SER A 95 0.24 12.75 -5.52
CA SER A 95 0.10 12.37 -4.11
C SER A 95 -0.88 13.33 -3.41
N ILE A 96 -1.85 12.76 -2.69
CA ILE A 96 -3.00 13.46 -2.12
C ILE A 96 -2.98 13.30 -0.61
N ASP A 97 -3.22 14.40 0.13
CA ASP A 97 -3.41 14.37 1.58
C ASP A 97 -4.39 15.48 2.01
N VAL A 98 -5.16 15.22 3.07
CA VAL A 98 -6.01 16.24 3.69
C VAL A 98 -5.21 17.36 4.32
N SER A 99 -3.96 17.08 4.68
CA SER A 99 -3.03 17.99 5.32
C SER A 99 -1.91 18.43 4.36
N SER A 100 -1.52 19.68 4.46
CA SER A 100 -0.32 20.18 3.78
C SER A 100 0.83 20.27 4.79
N TYR A 101 1.95 19.62 4.46
CA TYR A 101 3.15 19.63 5.30
C TYR A 101 4.21 20.55 4.69
N PRO A 102 4.77 21.52 5.46
CA PRO A 102 5.77 22.46 4.92
C PRO A 102 7.07 21.81 4.43
N SER A 103 7.35 20.59 4.90
CA SER A 103 8.60 19.87 4.62
C SER A 103 8.46 18.78 3.54
N LEU A 104 7.42 18.84 2.71
CA LEU A 104 7.26 17.87 1.61
C LEU A 104 8.46 17.93 0.66
N PRO A 105 9.09 16.79 0.32
CA PRO A 105 10.20 16.76 -0.63
C PRO A 105 9.74 17.27 -1.99
N GLN A 106 10.49 18.24 -2.53
CA GLN A 106 10.22 18.75 -3.86
C GLN A 106 10.93 17.92 -4.91
N HIS A 107 10.20 17.44 -5.91
CA HIS A 107 10.73 16.60 -6.98
C HIS A 107 9.98 16.88 -8.29
N PRO A 108 10.67 16.93 -9.46
CA PRO A 108 10.01 17.22 -10.74
C PRO A 108 8.92 16.21 -11.14
N ARG A 109 8.97 15.01 -10.58
CA ARG A 109 8.01 13.94 -10.85
C ARG A 109 6.93 13.80 -9.78
N ILE A 110 6.76 14.79 -8.89
CA ILE A 110 5.72 14.74 -7.86
C ILE A 110 4.82 15.96 -7.99
N THR A 111 3.53 15.72 -8.00
CA THR A 111 2.49 16.73 -7.82
C THR A 111 1.73 16.42 -6.54
N TYR A 112 1.73 17.36 -5.58
CA TYR A 112 0.94 17.26 -4.37
C TYR A 112 -0.39 17.97 -4.51
N ILE A 113 -1.47 17.31 -4.08
CA ILE A 113 -2.83 17.86 -4.04
C ILE A 113 -3.31 17.81 -2.58
N THR A 114 -3.73 18.95 -2.05
CA THR A 114 -4.30 19.02 -0.70
C THR A 114 -5.82 18.92 -0.77
N GLY A 115 -6.37 17.93 -0.08
CA GLY A 115 -7.81 17.66 0.01
C GLY A 115 -8.11 16.21 0.39
N SER A 116 -9.37 15.91 0.64
CA SER A 116 -9.78 14.53 0.91
C SER A 116 -9.72 13.70 -0.37
N SER A 117 -9.12 12.52 -0.28
CA SER A 117 -9.07 11.54 -1.38
C SER A 117 -10.45 11.11 -1.87
N THR A 118 -11.47 11.23 -1.02
CA THR A 118 -12.87 10.91 -1.34
C THR A 118 -13.69 12.13 -1.80
N ASP A 119 -13.09 13.32 -1.95
CA ASP A 119 -13.78 14.51 -2.48
C ASP A 119 -13.80 14.46 -4.02
N PRO A 120 -14.98 14.51 -4.68
CA PRO A 120 -15.08 14.55 -6.14
C PRO A 120 -14.27 15.66 -6.80
N LYS A 121 -14.09 16.81 -6.15
CA LYS A 121 -13.28 17.92 -6.68
C LYS A 121 -11.79 17.56 -6.73
N VAL A 122 -11.32 16.80 -5.75
CA VAL A 122 -9.95 16.27 -5.74
C VAL A 122 -9.79 15.27 -6.87
N SER A 123 -10.77 14.39 -7.08
CA SER A 123 -10.78 13.45 -8.21
C SER A 123 -10.71 14.16 -9.57
N GLU A 124 -11.42 15.27 -9.75
CA GLU A 124 -11.33 16.10 -10.96
C GLU A 124 -9.94 16.74 -11.14
N ALA A 125 -9.34 17.24 -10.04
CA ALA A 125 -7.98 17.79 -10.07
C ALA A 125 -6.94 16.72 -10.43
N ILE A 126 -7.11 15.50 -9.96
CA ILE A 126 -6.26 14.35 -10.32
C ILE A 126 -6.37 14.05 -11.82
N LEU A 127 -7.59 13.96 -12.36
CA LEU A 127 -7.81 13.75 -13.80
C LEU A 127 -7.09 14.80 -14.65
N HIS A 128 -7.15 16.06 -14.22
CA HIS A 128 -6.44 17.14 -14.89
C HIS A 128 -4.92 16.99 -14.81
N ALA A 129 -4.39 16.58 -13.65
CA ALA A 129 -2.96 16.37 -13.43
C ALA A 129 -2.40 15.17 -14.23
N ILE A 130 -3.19 14.10 -14.40
CA ILE A 130 -2.80 12.90 -15.14
C ILE A 130 -2.74 13.17 -16.64
N GLY A 131 -3.72 13.89 -17.17
CA GLY A 131 -3.91 14.04 -18.62
C GLY A 131 -4.45 12.78 -19.32
N PRO A 132 -4.69 12.84 -20.62
CA PRO A 132 -5.26 11.73 -21.37
C PRO A 132 -4.24 10.61 -21.65
N ASP A 133 -4.76 9.41 -21.95
CA ASP A 133 -4.02 8.25 -22.49
C ASP A 133 -2.81 7.82 -21.65
N LYS A 134 -2.91 7.93 -20.33
CA LYS A 134 -1.88 7.51 -19.38
C LYS A 134 -2.20 6.18 -18.74
N SER A 135 -1.18 5.33 -18.60
CA SER A 135 -1.27 4.14 -17.76
C SER A 135 -1.12 4.52 -16.28
N VAL A 136 -2.07 4.10 -15.48
CA VAL A 136 -2.20 4.51 -14.07
C VAL A 136 -2.17 3.30 -13.13
N ALA A 137 -1.42 3.42 -12.05
CA ALA A 137 -1.54 2.59 -10.84
C ALA A 137 -2.00 3.46 -9.66
N VAL A 138 -2.62 2.84 -8.67
CA VAL A 138 -3.16 3.53 -7.49
C VAL A 138 -2.61 2.88 -6.22
N VAL A 139 -2.25 3.70 -5.23
CA VAL A 139 -1.87 3.29 -3.88
C VAL A 139 -2.81 4.00 -2.90
N LEU A 140 -3.51 3.24 -2.07
CA LEU A 140 -4.43 3.74 -1.04
C LEU A 140 -3.80 3.53 0.33
N ASP A 141 -3.38 4.61 0.97
CA ASP A 141 -2.65 4.66 2.25
C ASP A 141 -3.03 5.90 3.06
N SER A 142 -4.32 6.21 3.14
CA SER A 142 -4.83 7.42 3.80
C SER A 142 -5.43 7.11 5.18
N ASP A 143 -6.74 7.07 5.28
CA ASP A 143 -7.49 6.64 6.46
C ASP A 143 -7.74 5.13 6.34
N HIS A 144 -7.46 4.38 7.40
CA HIS A 144 -7.55 2.92 7.38
C HIS A 144 -8.91 2.38 7.85
N SER A 145 -9.92 3.23 7.99
CA SER A 145 -11.28 2.76 8.28
C SER A 145 -11.89 2.10 7.04
N ARG A 146 -12.59 0.97 7.23
CA ARG A 146 -13.23 0.22 6.15
C ARG A 146 -14.04 1.09 5.19
N ASP A 147 -14.87 1.96 5.74
CA ASP A 147 -15.82 2.72 4.92
C ASP A 147 -15.10 3.78 4.07
N HIS A 148 -14.01 4.38 4.60
CA HIS A 148 -13.20 5.32 3.84
C HIS A 148 -12.41 4.60 2.74
N VAL A 149 -11.72 3.51 3.07
CA VAL A 149 -10.95 2.72 2.08
C VAL A 149 -11.86 2.19 0.98
N LEU A 150 -13.07 1.70 1.33
CA LEU A 150 -14.04 1.23 0.34
C LEU A 150 -14.51 2.37 -0.59
N ALA A 151 -14.70 3.57 -0.04
CA ALA A 151 -15.04 4.75 -0.84
C ALA A 151 -13.91 5.13 -1.81
N GLU A 152 -12.65 5.11 -1.35
CA GLU A 152 -11.48 5.30 -2.21
C GLU A 152 -11.41 4.22 -3.29
N MET A 153 -11.53 2.95 -2.94
CA MET A 153 -11.48 1.84 -3.89
C MET A 153 -12.51 2.03 -5.03
N ARG A 154 -13.75 2.39 -4.68
CA ARG A 154 -14.81 2.67 -5.67
C ARG A 154 -14.49 3.87 -6.55
N MET A 155 -13.95 4.94 -5.94
CA MET A 155 -13.62 6.18 -6.64
C MET A 155 -12.44 6.00 -7.59
N TYR A 156 -11.39 5.29 -7.15
CA TYR A 156 -10.15 5.16 -7.92
C TYR A 156 -10.08 3.94 -8.83
N ALA A 157 -10.95 2.94 -8.66
CA ALA A 157 -11.00 1.77 -9.55
C ALA A 157 -11.08 2.12 -11.05
N PRO A 158 -11.87 3.11 -11.48
CA PRO A 158 -11.93 3.50 -12.89
C PRO A 158 -10.61 4.06 -13.45
N PHE A 159 -9.75 4.63 -12.60
CA PHE A 159 -8.45 5.19 -13.01
C PHE A 159 -7.39 4.12 -13.26
N VAL A 160 -7.46 2.98 -12.55
CA VAL A 160 -6.46 1.92 -12.71
C VAL A 160 -6.52 1.36 -14.12
N SER A 161 -5.41 1.37 -14.84
CA SER A 161 -5.37 0.85 -16.21
C SER A 161 -5.48 -0.67 -16.25
N PRO A 162 -6.05 -1.29 -17.32
CA PRO A 162 -6.01 -2.74 -17.49
C PRO A 162 -4.60 -3.30 -17.36
N GLY A 163 -4.43 -4.39 -16.61
CA GLY A 163 -3.14 -5.00 -16.30
C GLY A 163 -2.33 -4.28 -15.21
N SER A 164 -2.75 -3.09 -14.76
CA SER A 164 -2.15 -2.32 -13.67
C SER A 164 -2.74 -2.71 -12.31
N TYR A 165 -2.36 -1.98 -11.24
CA TYR A 165 -2.70 -2.35 -9.87
C TYR A 165 -3.35 -1.19 -9.12
N MET A 166 -4.31 -1.54 -8.25
CA MET A 166 -4.68 -0.82 -7.05
C MET A 166 -4.03 -1.54 -5.87
N ILE A 167 -3.22 -0.82 -5.10
CA ILE A 167 -2.59 -1.35 -3.89
C ILE A 167 -3.30 -0.72 -2.70
N VAL A 168 -3.86 -1.56 -1.84
CA VAL A 168 -4.54 -1.16 -0.60
C VAL A 168 -3.60 -1.51 0.55
N GLU A 169 -3.10 -0.48 1.23
CA GLU A 169 -2.14 -0.65 2.32
C GLU A 169 -2.81 -0.95 3.66
N ASP A 170 -1.99 -1.42 4.59
CA ASP A 170 -2.36 -1.72 5.98
C ASP A 170 -3.55 -2.67 6.15
N SER A 171 -3.78 -3.56 5.18
CA SER A 171 -4.78 -4.62 5.30
C SER A 171 -4.43 -5.69 6.34
N ASN A 172 -3.23 -5.60 6.95
CA ASN A 172 -2.79 -6.45 8.07
C ASN A 172 -3.41 -6.08 9.42
N ILE A 173 -4.02 -4.89 9.57
CA ILE A 173 -4.67 -4.46 10.83
C ILE A 173 -6.04 -5.11 11.00
N ASN A 174 -6.64 -4.94 12.18
CA ASN A 174 -7.88 -5.60 12.62
C ASN A 174 -7.76 -7.13 12.70
N GLY A 175 -6.57 -7.65 13.13
CA GLY A 175 -6.36 -9.09 13.35
C GLY A 175 -5.90 -9.87 12.12
N HIS A 176 -5.33 -9.21 11.08
CA HIS A 176 -4.83 -9.81 9.85
C HIS A 176 -3.28 -9.73 9.66
N PRO A 177 -2.39 -10.09 10.61
CA PRO A 177 -2.66 -10.55 11.97
C PRO A 177 -2.51 -9.46 13.03
N ALA A 178 -2.23 -8.19 12.68
CA ALA A 178 -1.90 -7.10 13.61
C ALA A 178 -3.14 -6.36 14.13
N ARG A 179 -3.00 -5.71 15.30
CA ARG A 179 -4.00 -4.82 15.90
C ARG A 179 -5.44 -5.38 15.90
N PRO A 180 -5.73 -6.47 16.59
CA PRO A 180 -7.06 -7.09 16.57
C PRO A 180 -8.21 -6.18 17.05
N ASP A 181 -7.89 -5.11 17.80
CA ASP A 181 -8.85 -4.16 18.35
C ASP A 181 -9.01 -2.89 17.50
N PHE A 182 -8.50 -2.86 16.26
CA PHE A 182 -8.59 -1.66 15.42
C PHE A 182 -10.03 -1.36 15.01
N GLY A 183 -10.82 -2.40 14.74
CA GLY A 183 -12.13 -2.32 14.10
C GLY A 183 -12.05 -2.57 12.60
N PRO A 184 -13.18 -2.62 11.88
CA PRO A 184 -13.18 -2.90 10.46
C PRO A 184 -12.28 -1.93 9.68
N GLY A 185 -11.34 -2.49 8.93
CA GLY A 185 -10.27 -1.77 8.26
C GLY A 185 -10.13 -2.10 6.77
N PRO A 186 -8.91 -1.96 6.20
CA PRO A 186 -8.68 -2.14 4.78
C PRO A 186 -8.96 -3.56 4.28
N MET A 187 -8.73 -4.61 5.08
CA MET A 187 -9.06 -5.98 4.68
C MET A 187 -10.55 -6.14 4.42
N GLU A 188 -11.40 -5.66 5.34
CA GLU A 188 -12.85 -5.73 5.21
C GLU A 188 -13.35 -4.86 4.05
N ALA A 189 -12.66 -3.76 3.72
CA ALA A 189 -12.94 -2.97 2.52
C ALA A 189 -12.63 -3.76 1.24
N ILE A 190 -11.48 -4.44 1.19
CA ILE A 190 -11.09 -5.32 0.07
C ILE A 190 -12.14 -6.42 -0.12
N GLU A 191 -12.54 -7.09 0.95
CA GLU A 191 -13.54 -8.17 0.89
C GLU A 191 -14.87 -7.67 0.28
N LEU A 192 -15.39 -6.52 0.74
CA LEU A 192 -16.61 -5.93 0.20
C LEU A 192 -16.43 -5.50 -1.27
N PHE A 193 -15.34 -4.84 -1.60
CA PHE A 193 -15.06 -4.40 -2.97
C PHE A 193 -14.99 -5.58 -3.94
N MET A 194 -14.35 -6.69 -3.56
CA MET A 194 -14.24 -7.88 -4.40
C MET A 194 -15.57 -8.61 -4.60
N LEU A 195 -16.56 -8.42 -3.72
CA LEU A 195 -17.92 -8.94 -3.93
C LEU A 195 -18.72 -8.15 -4.96
N GLU A 196 -18.44 -6.86 -5.09
CA GLU A 196 -19.18 -5.94 -5.97
C GLU A 196 -18.46 -5.63 -7.29
N ASN A 197 -17.18 -6.00 -7.43
CA ASN A 197 -16.34 -5.64 -8.58
C ASN A 197 -15.60 -6.85 -9.14
N ASP A 198 -15.96 -7.25 -10.34
CA ASP A 198 -15.36 -8.38 -11.06
C ASP A 198 -14.17 -8.01 -11.96
N GLN A 199 -13.82 -6.71 -12.06
CA GLN A 199 -12.73 -6.23 -12.90
C GLN A 199 -11.35 -6.42 -12.27
N PHE A 200 -11.28 -6.76 -10.99
CA PHE A 200 -10.03 -6.97 -10.27
C PHE A 200 -9.84 -8.42 -9.83
N GLU A 201 -8.60 -8.77 -9.56
CA GLU A 201 -8.19 -10.01 -8.94
C GLU A 201 -7.10 -9.75 -7.90
N ILE A 202 -7.09 -10.53 -6.80
CA ILE A 202 -6.03 -10.44 -5.78
C ILE A 202 -4.80 -11.18 -6.27
N ASP A 203 -3.68 -10.48 -6.45
CA ASP A 203 -2.40 -11.06 -6.85
C ASP A 203 -1.55 -11.46 -5.62
N ARG A 204 -1.78 -12.67 -5.12
CA ARG A 204 -1.04 -13.26 -4.00
C ARG A 204 0.45 -13.46 -4.28
N THR A 205 0.90 -13.40 -5.52
CA THR A 205 2.33 -13.55 -5.85
C THR A 205 3.17 -12.38 -5.34
N ARG A 206 2.52 -11.26 -5.00
CA ARG A 206 3.18 -10.07 -4.41
C ARG A 206 3.48 -10.25 -2.92
N GLU A 207 2.88 -11.22 -2.26
CA GLU A 207 3.11 -11.56 -0.85
C GLU A 207 4.31 -12.54 -0.66
N LYS A 208 5.20 -12.65 -1.63
CA LYS A 208 6.25 -13.67 -1.70
C LYS A 208 7.29 -13.63 -0.57
N PHE A 209 7.40 -12.53 0.15
CA PHE A 209 8.34 -12.39 1.27
C PHE A 209 7.78 -12.88 2.61
N LEU A 210 6.63 -13.57 2.59
CA LEU A 210 5.91 -14.16 3.70
C LEU A 210 5.23 -13.14 4.61
N MET A 211 5.87 -12.03 4.93
CA MET A 211 5.30 -10.90 5.67
C MET A 211 5.07 -9.72 4.72
N THR A 212 3.92 -9.10 4.83
CA THR A 212 3.53 -7.85 4.14
C THR A 212 2.54 -7.11 5.03
N GLN A 213 2.58 -5.78 5.05
CA GLN A 213 1.52 -4.98 5.68
C GLN A 213 0.26 -4.92 4.82
N ASN A 214 0.32 -5.44 3.57
CA ASN A 214 -0.76 -5.38 2.60
C ASN A 214 -1.29 -6.78 2.20
N PRO A 215 -1.62 -7.69 3.14
CA PRO A 215 -2.16 -9.00 2.78
C PRO A 215 -3.48 -8.84 2.01
N SER A 216 -3.64 -9.55 0.88
CA SER A 216 -4.73 -9.34 -0.09
C SER A 216 -4.80 -7.97 -0.75
N GLY A 217 -3.93 -7.02 -0.39
CA GLY A 217 -3.99 -5.63 -0.82
C GLY A 217 -3.47 -5.35 -2.23
N TYR A 218 -2.88 -6.33 -2.92
CA TYR A 218 -2.38 -6.15 -4.30
C TYR A 218 -3.46 -6.55 -5.30
N LEU A 219 -4.30 -5.59 -5.69
CA LEU A 219 -5.43 -5.82 -6.61
C LEU A 219 -5.03 -5.50 -8.04
N LYS A 220 -4.92 -6.52 -8.88
CA LYS A 220 -4.62 -6.35 -10.30
C LYS A 220 -5.90 -6.16 -11.10
N ARG A 221 -5.97 -5.10 -11.91
CA ARG A 221 -7.06 -4.93 -12.85
C ARG A 221 -6.90 -5.90 -14.02
N LYS A 222 -7.94 -6.66 -14.33
CA LYS A 222 -7.99 -7.58 -15.48
C LYS A 222 -7.89 -6.80 -16.81
N ASN A 223 -7.41 -7.46 -17.84
CA ASN A 223 -7.29 -6.89 -19.19
C ASN A 223 -8.64 -6.79 -19.87
#